data_5f173f1d1e73242e200a093e30f1f9d8
#
_entry.id   5f173f1d1e73242e200a093e30f1f9d8
#
_cell.length_a   1.000
_cell.length_b   1.000
_cell.length_c   1.000
_cell.angle_alpha   90.00
_cell.angle_beta   90.00
_cell.angle_gamma   90.00
#
_symmetry.space_group_name_H-M   'P 1'
#
loop_
_entity.id
_entity.type
_entity.pdbx_description
1 polymer ?
#
loop_
_entity_poly.entity_id
_entity_poly.type
_entity_poly.pdbx_seq_one_letter_code
_entity_poly.pdbx_strand_id
1 'polypeptide(L)'
;MPVDSEHSAIFQSLQGAPHGSVKKILLTASGGPFYGKTKKDLESVTVKDALNHPNWSMGAKITVDSATLMNKGLEVIEAVRLFDVAPDDIEVLVHRQSIVHSGIELSDGAVIAQLGTPDMRLPIQYALTYPERADFAFEHLSLADIGTLTFARPDTDTFRCLPICIEAVKRGGLAPAAVNGANEEAVALFLSGKIKFLQIAEMAQKALDLVNNKREYTIEDVFEADKAARELIRNSEFGIRN
;
A
#
# COMPACT_ATOMS: atom_id res chain seq x y z
N MET A 1 -1.04 9.90 15.50
CA MET A 1 -2.18 8.98 15.30
C MET A 1 -2.24 8.61 13.82
N PRO A 2 -2.16 7.34 13.44
CA PRO A 2 -2.34 6.94 12.05
C PRO A 2 -3.79 7.14 11.60
N VAL A 3 -3.97 7.60 10.36
CA VAL A 3 -5.27 7.86 9.74
C VAL A 3 -5.56 6.88 8.62
N ASP A 4 -4.52 6.35 7.97
CA ASP A 4 -4.67 5.24 7.02
C ASP A 4 -5.38 4.07 7.72
N SER A 5 -6.36 3.46 7.06
CA SER A 5 -7.25 2.48 7.69
C SER A 5 -6.51 1.27 8.23
N GLU A 6 -5.53 0.78 7.50
CA GLU A 6 -4.71 -0.35 7.89
C GLU A 6 -3.78 -0.02 9.07
N HIS A 7 -3.14 1.15 9.05
CA HIS A 7 -2.26 1.58 10.15
C HIS A 7 -3.06 1.94 11.40
N SER A 8 -4.25 2.52 11.24
CA SER A 8 -5.19 2.71 12.34
C SER A 8 -5.59 1.37 12.97
N ALA A 9 -5.85 0.35 12.15
CA ALA A 9 -6.19 -1.00 12.62
C ALA A 9 -5.04 -1.67 13.36
N ILE A 10 -3.80 -1.55 12.85
CA ILE A 10 -2.60 -2.03 13.53
C ILE A 10 -2.44 -1.31 14.87
N PHE A 11 -2.52 0.01 14.89
CA PHE A 11 -2.45 0.81 16.11
C PHE A 11 -3.50 0.37 17.15
N GLN A 12 -4.75 0.13 16.72
CA GLN A 12 -5.81 -0.37 17.59
C GLN A 12 -5.52 -1.78 18.11
N SER A 13 -4.98 -2.66 17.28
CA SER A 13 -4.61 -4.03 17.64
C SER A 13 -3.44 -4.08 18.63
N LEU A 14 -2.56 -3.08 18.61
CA LEU A 14 -1.45 -2.92 19.56
C LEU A 14 -1.90 -2.46 20.95
N GLN A 15 -3.14 -1.95 21.09
CA GLN A 15 -3.64 -1.50 22.40
C GLN A 15 -3.78 -2.69 23.35
N GLY A 16 -2.99 -2.66 24.41
CA GLY A 16 -2.97 -3.75 25.40
C GLY A 16 -2.08 -4.94 25.05
N ALA A 17 -1.41 -4.95 23.91
CA ALA A 17 -0.39 -5.96 23.62
C ALA A 17 0.86 -5.71 24.51
N PRO A 18 1.37 -6.71 25.24
CA PRO A 18 2.58 -6.55 26.04
C PRO A 18 3.77 -6.15 25.16
N HIS A 19 4.66 -5.33 25.70
CA HIS A 19 5.87 -4.91 24.99
C HIS A 19 6.69 -6.13 24.55
N GLY A 20 7.11 -6.18 23.26
CA GLY A 20 7.89 -7.27 22.69
C GLY A 20 7.10 -8.56 22.40
N SER A 21 5.78 -8.57 22.59
CA SER A 21 4.93 -9.74 22.28
C SER A 21 4.49 -9.82 20.81
N VAL A 22 4.65 -8.75 20.05
CA VAL A 22 4.27 -8.73 18.63
C VAL A 22 5.35 -9.46 17.82
N LYS A 23 4.92 -10.48 17.08
CA LYS A 23 5.78 -11.27 16.18
C LYS A 23 5.70 -10.79 14.75
N LYS A 24 4.50 -10.42 14.30
CA LYS A 24 4.27 -9.92 12.94
C LYS A 24 3.15 -8.89 12.89
N ILE A 25 3.24 -8.01 11.92
CA ILE A 25 2.11 -7.22 11.43
C ILE A 25 1.44 -7.98 10.28
N LEU A 26 0.13 -8.07 10.32
CA LEU A 26 -0.71 -8.64 9.27
C LEU A 26 -1.37 -7.48 8.52
N LEU A 27 -0.79 -7.09 7.38
CA LEU A 27 -1.23 -5.94 6.60
C LEU A 27 -2.18 -6.43 5.48
N THR A 28 -3.46 -6.07 5.55
CA THR A 28 -4.44 -6.51 4.56
C THR A 28 -4.51 -5.59 3.35
N ALA A 29 -4.87 -6.14 2.21
CA ALA A 29 -5.07 -5.44 0.94
C ALA A 29 -6.36 -5.92 0.27
N SER A 30 -7.11 -5.03 -0.40
CA SER A 30 -8.27 -5.45 -1.22
C SER A 30 -7.85 -6.29 -2.44
N GLY A 31 -6.58 -6.20 -2.85
CA GLY A 31 -6.05 -6.82 -4.06
C GLY A 31 -6.40 -6.06 -5.34
N GLY A 32 -7.10 -4.92 -5.24
CA GLY A 32 -7.45 -4.06 -6.36
C GLY A 32 -8.41 -4.69 -7.38
N PRO A 33 -8.65 -3.99 -8.52
CA PRO A 33 -9.57 -4.45 -9.57
C PRO A 33 -9.04 -5.65 -10.37
N PHE A 34 -7.73 -5.91 -10.32
CA PHE A 34 -7.09 -6.93 -11.16
C PHE A 34 -6.73 -8.21 -10.41
N TYR A 35 -7.23 -8.39 -9.19
CA TYR A 35 -7.02 -9.63 -8.44
C TYR A 35 -7.36 -10.87 -9.26
N GLY A 36 -6.44 -11.85 -9.32
CA GLY A 36 -6.59 -13.07 -10.09
C GLY A 36 -6.30 -12.96 -11.60
N LYS A 37 -5.94 -11.77 -12.08
CA LYS A 37 -5.46 -11.56 -13.45
C LYS A 37 -3.99 -11.97 -13.56
N THR A 38 -3.64 -12.52 -14.73
CA THR A 38 -2.25 -12.82 -15.09
C THR A 38 -1.57 -11.60 -15.71
N LYS A 39 -0.23 -11.61 -15.77
CA LYS A 39 0.54 -10.57 -16.47
C LYS A 39 0.07 -10.36 -17.91
N LYS A 40 -0.28 -11.44 -18.61
CA LYS A 40 -0.80 -11.39 -20.00
C LYS A 40 -2.14 -10.65 -20.08
N ASP A 41 -3.02 -10.87 -19.09
CA ASP A 41 -4.30 -10.17 -19.06
C ASP A 41 -4.13 -8.68 -18.82
N LEU A 42 -3.03 -8.27 -18.16
CA LEU A 42 -2.74 -6.87 -17.83
C LEU A 42 -2.08 -6.09 -18.99
N GLU A 43 -1.63 -6.75 -20.06
CA GLU A 43 -1.00 -6.08 -21.21
C GLU A 43 -1.94 -5.11 -21.95
N SER A 44 -3.26 -5.40 -21.92
CA SER A 44 -4.28 -4.66 -22.65
C SER A 44 -5.23 -3.84 -21.77
N VAL A 45 -5.01 -3.81 -20.44
CA VAL A 45 -5.90 -3.05 -19.55
C VAL A 45 -5.79 -1.55 -19.79
N THR A 46 -6.93 -0.90 -19.69
CA THR A 46 -7.09 0.54 -19.92
C THR A 46 -7.09 1.30 -18.59
N VAL A 47 -6.98 2.62 -18.67
CA VAL A 47 -7.16 3.52 -17.52
C VAL A 47 -8.53 3.30 -16.87
N LYS A 48 -9.57 3.13 -17.68
CA LYS A 48 -10.94 2.89 -17.20
C LYS A 48 -11.04 1.61 -16.37
N ASP A 49 -10.36 0.54 -16.81
CA ASP A 49 -10.34 -0.73 -16.07
C ASP A 49 -9.63 -0.59 -14.73
N ALA A 50 -8.50 0.13 -14.71
CA ALA A 50 -7.72 0.36 -13.50
C ALA A 50 -8.46 1.24 -12.47
N LEU A 51 -9.32 2.14 -12.92
CA LEU A 51 -10.11 3.02 -12.05
C LEU A 51 -11.38 2.37 -11.48
N ASN A 52 -11.70 1.14 -11.87
CA ASN A 52 -12.89 0.43 -11.39
C ASN A 52 -12.59 -0.40 -10.13
N HIS A 53 -12.38 0.27 -8.99
CA HIS A 53 -12.10 -0.42 -7.73
C HIS A 53 -13.37 -1.10 -7.17
N PRO A 54 -13.28 -2.37 -6.66
CA PRO A 54 -14.46 -3.13 -6.27
C PRO A 54 -15.17 -2.61 -5.01
N ASN A 55 -14.43 -2.08 -4.03
CA ASN A 55 -14.95 -1.79 -2.68
C ASN A 55 -14.88 -0.30 -2.31
N TRP A 56 -13.92 0.45 -2.87
CA TRP A 56 -13.63 1.82 -2.45
C TRP A 56 -13.88 2.80 -3.59
N SER A 57 -14.51 3.94 -3.26
CA SER A 57 -14.57 5.11 -4.13
C SER A 57 -13.46 6.07 -3.72
N MET A 58 -12.41 6.16 -4.53
CA MET A 58 -11.19 6.89 -4.21
C MET A 58 -10.76 7.79 -5.38
N GLY A 59 -9.78 8.67 -5.13
CA GLY A 59 -9.12 9.44 -6.16
C GLY A 59 -8.38 8.55 -7.19
N ALA A 60 -8.18 9.06 -8.40
CA ALA A 60 -7.62 8.28 -9.50
C ALA A 60 -6.22 7.71 -9.20
N LYS A 61 -5.35 8.49 -8.56
CA LYS A 61 -3.98 8.06 -8.22
C LYS A 61 -3.97 6.85 -7.32
N ILE A 62 -4.62 6.92 -6.16
CA ILE A 62 -4.65 5.82 -5.19
C ILE A 62 -5.38 4.58 -5.74
N THR A 63 -6.36 4.76 -6.63
CA THR A 63 -7.04 3.65 -7.29
C THR A 63 -6.09 2.87 -8.21
N VAL A 64 -5.23 3.56 -8.97
CA VAL A 64 -4.18 2.92 -9.77
C VAL A 64 -3.13 2.26 -8.85
N ASP A 65 -2.75 2.90 -7.75
CA ASP A 65 -1.83 2.31 -6.77
C ASP A 65 -2.39 1.04 -6.13
N SER A 66 -3.70 1.00 -5.86
CA SER A 66 -4.38 -0.21 -5.42
C SER A 66 -4.33 -1.31 -6.50
N ALA A 67 -4.57 -0.93 -7.77
CA ALA A 67 -4.55 -1.85 -8.90
C ALA A 67 -3.18 -2.50 -9.13
N THR A 68 -2.09 -1.77 -8.88
CA THR A 68 -0.69 -2.24 -9.02
C THR A 68 -0.13 -2.90 -7.78
N LEU A 69 -0.83 -2.87 -6.64
CA LEU A 69 -0.34 -3.14 -5.29
C LEU A 69 0.79 -2.18 -4.84
N MET A 70 0.98 -1.06 -5.51
CA MET A 70 1.90 0.00 -5.06
C MET A 70 1.43 0.58 -3.73
N ASN A 71 0.12 0.87 -3.59
CA ASN A 71 -0.43 1.39 -2.33
C ASN A 71 -0.02 0.50 -1.15
N LYS A 72 -0.19 -0.81 -1.28
CA LYS A 72 0.21 -1.75 -0.23
C LYS A 72 1.71 -1.79 -0.01
N GLY A 73 2.49 -1.57 -1.04
CA GLY A 73 3.94 -1.42 -0.93
C GLY A 73 4.35 -0.16 -0.15
N LEU A 74 3.70 0.97 -0.41
CA LEU A 74 3.90 2.22 0.33
C LEU A 74 3.47 2.07 1.80
N GLU A 75 2.38 1.37 2.05
CA GLU A 75 1.92 1.07 3.41
C GLU A 75 2.89 0.14 4.18
N VAL A 76 3.60 -0.78 3.52
CA VAL A 76 4.70 -1.53 4.17
C VAL A 76 5.80 -0.58 4.62
N ILE A 77 6.18 0.40 3.77
CA ILE A 77 7.18 1.42 4.13
C ILE A 77 6.70 2.24 5.33
N GLU A 78 5.42 2.65 5.31
CA GLU A 78 4.79 3.41 6.39
C GLU A 78 4.77 2.61 7.70
N ALA A 79 4.37 1.33 7.67
CA ALA A 79 4.33 0.47 8.85
C ALA A 79 5.71 0.32 9.50
N VAL A 80 6.77 0.13 8.70
CA VAL A 80 8.16 0.09 9.20
C VAL A 80 8.51 1.38 9.94
N ARG A 81 8.07 2.54 9.45
CA ARG A 81 8.38 3.84 10.06
C ARG A 81 7.52 4.15 11.28
N LEU A 82 6.24 3.79 11.26
CA LEU A 82 5.31 4.10 12.35
C LEU A 82 5.44 3.17 13.54
N PHE A 83 5.73 1.89 13.30
CA PHE A 83 5.69 0.86 14.35
C PHE A 83 7.08 0.29 14.69
N ASP A 84 8.13 0.81 14.06
CA ASP A 84 9.54 0.39 14.29
C ASP A 84 9.71 -1.15 14.18
N VAL A 85 9.16 -1.73 13.13
CA VAL A 85 9.23 -3.18 12.84
C VAL A 85 10.12 -3.44 11.64
N ALA A 86 10.74 -4.62 11.59
CA ALA A 86 11.49 -5.02 10.41
C ALA A 86 10.56 -5.31 9.22
N PRO A 87 10.97 -5.00 7.98
CA PRO A 87 10.16 -5.31 6.80
C PRO A 87 9.77 -6.78 6.68
N ASP A 88 10.60 -7.69 7.18
CA ASP A 88 10.36 -9.15 7.16
C ASP A 88 9.31 -9.59 8.20
N ASP A 89 9.00 -8.74 9.18
CA ASP A 89 7.97 -8.97 10.18
C ASP A 89 6.60 -8.43 9.73
N ILE A 90 6.46 -8.01 8.47
CA ILE A 90 5.20 -7.57 7.88
C ILE A 90 4.74 -8.59 6.84
N GLU A 91 3.62 -9.24 7.10
CA GLU A 91 2.98 -10.16 6.16
C GLU A 91 1.80 -9.47 5.47
N VAL A 92 1.87 -9.37 4.13
CA VAL A 92 0.78 -8.81 3.32
C VAL A 92 -0.22 -9.92 2.97
N LEU A 93 -1.50 -9.67 3.25
CA LEU A 93 -2.60 -10.59 2.98
C LEU A 93 -3.64 -9.93 2.08
N VAL A 94 -4.04 -10.61 1.02
CA VAL A 94 -5.18 -10.14 0.21
C VAL A 94 -6.48 -10.59 0.88
N HIS A 95 -7.31 -9.62 1.24
CA HIS A 95 -8.64 -9.79 1.82
C HIS A 95 -9.67 -8.99 1.02
N ARG A 96 -10.35 -9.69 0.11
CA ARG A 96 -11.22 -9.06 -0.91
C ARG A 96 -12.39 -8.28 -0.33
N GLN A 97 -12.93 -8.70 0.81
CA GLN A 97 -14.09 -8.07 1.43
C GLN A 97 -13.74 -6.72 2.11
N SER A 98 -12.46 -6.45 2.38
CA SER A 98 -12.00 -5.24 3.08
C SER A 98 -12.70 -5.00 4.44
N ILE A 99 -13.05 -6.08 5.14
CA ILE A 99 -13.69 -6.06 6.47
C ILE A 99 -12.63 -6.10 7.58
N VAL A 100 -11.62 -6.96 7.42
CA VAL A 100 -10.44 -6.94 8.28
C VAL A 100 -9.49 -5.90 7.72
N HIS A 101 -9.31 -4.82 8.47
CA HIS A 101 -8.48 -3.70 8.02
C HIS A 101 -6.99 -3.90 8.27
N SER A 102 -6.59 -4.73 9.17
CA SER A 102 -5.25 -5.26 9.47
C SER A 102 -5.21 -5.77 10.91
N GLY A 103 -4.08 -6.34 11.34
CA GLY A 103 -3.91 -6.87 12.68
C GLY A 103 -2.46 -7.19 13.01
N ILE A 104 -2.27 -7.91 14.09
CA ILE A 104 -0.98 -8.38 14.59
C ILE A 104 -1.04 -9.87 14.94
N GLU A 105 0.06 -10.57 14.75
CA GLU A 105 0.30 -11.90 15.32
C GLU A 105 1.22 -11.76 16.54
N LEU A 106 0.80 -12.33 17.65
CA LEU A 106 1.58 -12.37 18.89
C LEU A 106 2.50 -13.58 18.93
N SER A 107 3.48 -13.55 19.84
CA SER A 107 4.49 -14.61 19.99
C SER A 107 3.92 -15.97 20.41
N ASP A 108 2.74 -16.01 21.01
CA ASP A 108 1.99 -17.23 21.35
C ASP A 108 1.12 -17.77 20.20
N GLY A 109 1.13 -17.07 19.05
CA GLY A 109 0.34 -17.41 17.86
C GLY A 109 -1.08 -16.82 17.85
N ALA A 110 -1.47 -16.06 18.87
CA ALA A 110 -2.75 -15.36 18.84
C ALA A 110 -2.73 -14.24 17.80
N VAL A 111 -3.86 -14.03 17.12
CA VAL A 111 -4.04 -12.94 16.16
C VAL A 111 -5.08 -11.96 16.70
N ILE A 112 -4.72 -10.69 16.73
CA ILE A 112 -5.62 -9.59 17.06
C ILE A 112 -5.78 -8.72 15.82
N ALA A 113 -7.01 -8.46 15.40
CA ALA A 113 -7.31 -7.68 14.21
C ALA A 113 -8.47 -6.73 14.45
N GLN A 114 -8.45 -5.57 13.79
CA GLN A 114 -9.57 -4.65 13.79
C GLN A 114 -10.43 -4.92 12.56
N LEU A 115 -11.75 -5.03 12.80
CA LEU A 115 -12.75 -5.21 11.77
C LEU A 115 -13.68 -3.99 11.74
N GLY A 116 -14.14 -3.64 10.53
CA GLY A 116 -15.08 -2.54 10.34
C GLY A 116 -15.63 -2.52 8.91
N THR A 117 -16.63 -1.69 8.68
CA THR A 117 -17.07 -1.36 7.32
C THR A 117 -15.96 -0.61 6.57
N PRO A 118 -15.84 -0.76 5.23
CA PRO A 118 -14.83 -0.05 4.45
C PRO A 118 -15.21 1.45 4.28
N ASP A 119 -15.03 2.21 5.34
CA ASP A 119 -15.38 3.63 5.45
C ASP A 119 -14.28 4.40 6.18
N MET A 120 -13.66 5.36 5.47
CA MET A 120 -12.58 6.18 6.03
C MET A 120 -13.00 7.08 7.19
N ARG A 121 -14.30 7.34 7.35
CA ARG A 121 -14.80 8.11 8.50
C ARG A 121 -14.52 7.43 9.83
N LEU A 122 -14.47 6.10 9.85
CA LEU A 122 -14.17 5.32 11.05
C LEU A 122 -12.74 5.57 11.57
N PRO A 123 -11.66 5.35 10.80
CA PRO A 123 -10.31 5.63 11.27
C PRO A 123 -10.05 7.12 11.49
N ILE A 124 -10.64 8.01 10.68
CA ILE A 124 -10.52 9.47 10.87
C ILE A 124 -11.15 9.89 12.20
N GLN A 125 -12.39 9.45 12.49
CA GLN A 125 -13.05 9.74 13.77
C GLN A 125 -12.21 9.26 14.93
N TYR A 126 -11.71 8.01 14.88
CA TYR A 126 -10.89 7.45 15.94
C TYR A 126 -9.60 8.26 16.16
N ALA A 127 -8.93 8.68 15.09
CA ALA A 127 -7.73 9.51 15.19
C ALA A 127 -8.00 10.88 15.85
N LEU A 128 -9.17 11.46 15.60
CA LEU A 128 -9.57 12.76 16.16
C LEU A 128 -10.03 12.67 17.61
N THR A 129 -10.64 11.56 18.02
CA THR A 129 -11.24 11.41 19.36
C THR A 129 -10.38 10.61 20.33
N TYR A 130 -9.30 9.99 19.86
CA TYR A 130 -8.43 9.16 20.71
C TYR A 130 -8.02 9.89 22.00
N PRO A 131 -8.06 9.23 23.19
CA PRO A 131 -8.32 7.80 23.41
C PRO A 131 -9.81 7.42 23.48
N GLU A 132 -10.71 8.36 23.35
CA GLU A 132 -12.15 8.14 23.42
C GLU A 132 -12.66 7.40 22.18
N ARG A 133 -13.76 6.63 22.36
CA ARG A 133 -14.52 6.01 21.29
C ARG A 133 -15.87 6.73 21.17
N ALA A 134 -15.93 7.70 20.26
CA ALA A 134 -17.17 8.40 19.99
C ALA A 134 -18.17 7.51 19.25
N ASP A 135 -19.47 7.75 19.46
CA ASP A 135 -20.53 7.06 18.74
C ASP A 135 -20.41 7.28 17.24
N PHE A 136 -20.49 6.20 16.48
CA PHE A 136 -20.41 6.22 15.02
C PHE A 136 -21.82 6.19 14.43
N ALA A 137 -22.20 7.27 13.74
CA ALA A 137 -23.53 7.47 13.20
C ALA A 137 -23.80 6.75 11.87
N PHE A 138 -22.98 5.74 11.53
CA PHE A 138 -23.06 5.03 10.25
C PHE A 138 -23.36 3.56 10.45
N GLU A 139 -23.47 2.82 9.35
CA GLU A 139 -23.75 1.39 9.36
C GLU A 139 -22.68 0.62 10.14
N HIS A 140 -23.13 -0.17 11.11
CA HIS A 140 -22.29 -1.04 11.91
C HIS A 140 -22.08 -2.37 11.22
N LEU A 141 -20.91 -2.97 11.41
CA LEU A 141 -20.59 -4.28 10.90
C LEU A 141 -21.44 -5.37 11.57
N SER A 142 -22.08 -6.21 10.77
CA SER A 142 -22.75 -7.44 11.24
C SER A 142 -21.96 -8.66 10.81
N LEU A 143 -21.29 -9.32 11.74
CA LEU A 143 -20.50 -10.53 11.42
C LEU A 143 -21.39 -11.69 10.96
N ALA A 144 -22.63 -11.75 11.44
CA ALA A 144 -23.60 -12.77 11.04
C ALA A 144 -23.99 -12.64 9.55
N ASP A 145 -24.12 -11.39 9.06
CA ASP A 145 -24.48 -11.13 7.66
C ASP A 145 -23.30 -11.35 6.71
N ILE A 146 -22.07 -11.11 7.18
CA ILE A 146 -20.84 -11.37 6.41
C ILE A 146 -20.60 -12.88 6.26
N GLY A 147 -20.80 -13.63 7.29
CA GLY A 147 -20.67 -15.10 7.32
C GLY A 147 -19.26 -15.61 7.13
N THR A 148 -18.58 -15.27 6.03
CA THR A 148 -17.26 -15.82 5.67
C THR A 148 -16.26 -14.72 5.33
N LEU A 149 -15.04 -14.78 5.89
CA LEU A 149 -13.90 -13.96 5.55
C LEU A 149 -12.87 -14.82 4.79
N THR A 150 -12.30 -14.26 3.74
CA THR A 150 -11.32 -14.97 2.90
C THR A 150 -10.00 -14.23 2.84
N PHE A 151 -8.91 -14.99 2.86
CA PHE A 151 -7.55 -14.48 2.80
C PHE A 151 -6.73 -15.24 1.77
N ALA A 152 -5.82 -14.54 1.08
CA ALA A 152 -4.89 -15.12 0.12
C ALA A 152 -3.53 -14.41 0.21
N ARG A 153 -2.50 -15.05 -0.32
CA ARG A 153 -1.20 -14.41 -0.53
C ARG A 153 -1.27 -13.49 -1.76
N PRO A 154 -0.57 -12.34 -1.76
CA PRO A 154 -0.46 -11.51 -2.95
C PRO A 154 0.35 -12.22 -4.04
N ASP A 155 -0.05 -12.05 -5.29
CA ASP A 155 0.73 -12.46 -6.45
C ASP A 155 1.81 -11.43 -6.75
N THR A 156 3.00 -11.64 -6.21
CA THR A 156 4.14 -10.73 -6.35
C THR A 156 4.87 -10.86 -7.70
N ASP A 157 4.59 -11.89 -8.47
CA ASP A 157 5.15 -12.06 -9.80
C ASP A 157 4.40 -11.22 -10.84
N THR A 158 3.08 -11.15 -10.72
CA THR A 158 2.23 -10.31 -11.57
C THR A 158 2.24 -8.85 -11.10
N PHE A 159 2.12 -8.59 -9.80
CA PHE A 159 2.03 -7.24 -9.21
C PHE A 159 3.36 -6.82 -8.58
N ARG A 160 4.29 -6.44 -9.44
CA ARG A 160 5.69 -6.16 -9.09
C ARG A 160 5.90 -4.95 -8.18
N CYS A 161 4.95 -4.00 -8.11
CA CYS A 161 5.10 -2.80 -7.30
C CYS A 161 5.26 -3.12 -5.80
N LEU A 162 4.55 -4.13 -5.28
CA LEU A 162 4.69 -4.54 -3.89
C LEU A 162 6.11 -5.01 -3.54
N PRO A 163 6.71 -6.00 -4.23
CA PRO A 163 8.08 -6.41 -3.90
C PRO A 163 9.12 -5.33 -4.15
N ILE A 164 8.90 -4.40 -5.10
CA ILE A 164 9.78 -3.24 -5.32
C ILE A 164 9.80 -2.33 -4.09
N CYS A 165 8.65 -2.04 -3.48
CA CYS A 165 8.58 -1.24 -2.25
C CYS A 165 9.21 -1.96 -1.05
N ILE A 166 8.99 -3.28 -0.92
CA ILE A 166 9.64 -4.09 0.12
C ILE A 166 11.16 -4.04 -0.02
N GLU A 167 11.68 -4.16 -1.23
CA GLU A 167 13.10 -4.04 -1.50
C GLU A 167 13.61 -2.62 -1.20
N ALA A 168 12.85 -1.57 -1.58
CA ALA A 168 13.22 -0.19 -1.31
C ALA A 168 13.35 0.09 0.20
N VAL A 169 12.41 -0.38 1.01
CA VAL A 169 12.48 -0.18 2.47
C VAL A 169 13.61 -1.00 3.11
N LYS A 170 13.92 -2.19 2.60
CA LYS A 170 15.08 -3.00 3.02
C LYS A 170 16.42 -2.32 2.69
N ARG A 171 16.55 -1.70 1.52
CA ARG A 171 17.72 -0.88 1.17
C ARG A 171 17.83 0.35 2.07
N GLY A 172 16.69 0.89 2.50
CA GLY A 172 16.63 2.08 3.36
C GLY A 172 17.11 3.35 2.64
N GLY A 173 17.59 4.34 3.41
CA GLY A 173 18.09 5.59 2.87
C GLY A 173 17.06 6.31 1.99
N LEU A 174 17.47 6.71 0.80
CA LEU A 174 16.67 7.46 -0.18
C LEU A 174 15.82 6.57 -1.11
N ALA A 175 16.01 5.24 -1.08
CA ALA A 175 15.34 4.33 -1.99
C ALA A 175 13.80 4.40 -1.92
N PRO A 176 13.15 4.48 -0.74
CA PRO A 176 11.70 4.66 -0.66
C PRO A 176 11.20 5.93 -1.34
N ALA A 177 11.91 7.06 -1.16
CA ALA A 177 11.54 8.34 -1.78
C ALA A 177 11.64 8.28 -3.30
N ALA A 178 12.72 7.67 -3.82
CA ALA A 178 12.91 7.50 -5.26
C ALA A 178 11.82 6.64 -5.90
N VAL A 179 11.46 5.51 -5.26
CA VAL A 179 10.37 4.63 -5.74
C VAL A 179 9.04 5.37 -5.74
N ASN A 180 8.73 6.12 -4.67
CA ASN A 180 7.50 6.90 -4.61
C ASN A 180 7.46 7.99 -5.68
N GLY A 181 8.54 8.78 -5.84
CA GLY A 181 8.62 9.82 -6.87
C GLY A 181 8.45 9.27 -8.29
N ALA A 182 9.06 8.13 -8.58
CA ALA A 182 8.89 7.44 -9.86
C ALA A 182 7.46 6.96 -10.08
N ASN A 183 6.82 6.40 -9.05
CA ASN A 183 5.42 5.96 -9.12
C ASN A 183 4.46 7.12 -9.37
N GLU A 184 4.64 8.24 -8.68
CA GLU A 184 3.82 9.45 -8.90
C GLU A 184 3.82 9.88 -10.38
N GLU A 185 5.01 9.93 -10.98
CA GLU A 185 5.14 10.30 -12.39
C GLU A 185 4.63 9.22 -13.34
N ALA A 186 4.92 7.95 -13.07
CA ALA A 186 4.45 6.82 -13.88
C ALA A 186 2.93 6.72 -13.88
N VAL A 187 2.27 6.90 -12.74
CA VAL A 187 0.81 6.93 -12.65
C VAL A 187 0.23 8.10 -13.45
N ALA A 188 0.84 9.29 -13.38
CA ALA A 188 0.40 10.44 -14.18
C ALA A 188 0.52 10.16 -15.68
N LEU A 189 1.60 9.52 -16.13
CA LEU A 189 1.81 9.10 -17.52
C LEU A 189 0.80 8.04 -17.94
N PHE A 190 0.49 7.06 -17.08
CA PHE A 190 -0.53 6.05 -17.35
C PHE A 190 -1.92 6.68 -17.46
N LEU A 191 -2.32 7.52 -16.52
CA LEU A 191 -3.61 8.22 -16.54
C LEU A 191 -3.80 9.10 -17.78
N SER A 192 -2.71 9.65 -18.33
CA SER A 192 -2.71 10.42 -19.58
C SER A 192 -2.57 9.54 -20.83
N GLY A 193 -2.55 8.23 -20.71
CA GLY A 193 -2.48 7.28 -21.81
C GLY A 193 -1.11 7.19 -22.51
N LYS A 194 -0.05 7.75 -21.90
CA LYS A 194 1.30 7.77 -22.49
C LYS A 194 2.09 6.48 -22.26
N ILE A 195 1.75 5.71 -21.24
CA ILE A 195 2.36 4.43 -20.95
C ILE A 195 1.29 3.38 -20.67
N LYS A 196 1.67 2.09 -20.72
CA LYS A 196 0.83 0.95 -20.36
C LYS A 196 0.90 0.66 -18.86
N PHE A 197 -0.09 -0.06 -18.35
CA PHE A 197 -0.22 -0.42 -16.93
C PHE A 197 1.03 -1.09 -16.36
N LEU A 198 1.57 -2.10 -17.04
CA LEU A 198 2.74 -2.85 -16.56
C LEU A 198 4.02 -1.98 -16.52
N GLN A 199 4.10 -0.93 -17.32
CA GLN A 199 5.26 -0.04 -17.32
C GLN A 199 5.38 0.79 -16.03
N ILE A 200 4.32 0.92 -15.23
CA ILE A 200 4.38 1.58 -13.91
C ILE A 200 5.41 0.87 -13.02
N ALA A 201 5.32 -0.45 -12.92
CA ALA A 201 6.27 -1.24 -12.12
C ALA A 201 7.70 -1.21 -12.70
N GLU A 202 7.84 -1.22 -14.03
CA GLU A 202 9.15 -1.11 -14.70
C GLU A 202 9.85 0.23 -14.38
N MET A 203 9.09 1.31 -14.35
CA MET A 203 9.59 2.64 -14.00
C MET A 203 9.98 2.75 -12.52
N ALA A 204 9.16 2.20 -11.62
CA ALA A 204 9.49 2.13 -10.20
C ALA A 204 10.78 1.31 -9.95
N GLN A 205 10.93 0.17 -10.65
CA GLN A 205 12.14 -0.65 -10.58
C GLN A 205 13.36 0.12 -11.09
N LYS A 206 13.25 0.82 -12.22
CA LYS A 206 14.33 1.63 -12.78
C LYS A 206 14.81 2.70 -11.80
N ALA A 207 13.90 3.38 -11.12
CA ALA A 207 14.27 4.37 -10.11
C ALA A 207 14.96 3.72 -8.89
N LEU A 208 14.50 2.56 -8.44
CA LEU A 208 15.12 1.80 -7.36
C LEU A 208 16.56 1.36 -7.73
N ASP A 209 16.80 0.99 -8.99
CA ASP A 209 18.11 0.52 -9.44
C ASP A 209 19.12 1.66 -9.62
N LEU A 210 18.64 2.85 -9.99
CA LEU A 210 19.48 4.00 -10.31
C LEU A 210 19.61 5.03 -9.17
N VAL A 211 18.84 4.89 -8.08
CA VAL A 211 18.92 5.83 -6.97
C VAL A 211 20.33 5.87 -6.37
N ASN A 212 20.87 7.07 -6.25
CA ASN A 212 22.11 7.31 -5.49
C ASN A 212 21.80 7.24 -3.98
N ASN A 213 21.79 6.03 -3.45
CA ASN A 213 21.33 5.76 -2.10
C ASN A 213 22.36 6.18 -1.05
N LYS A 214 21.91 6.92 -0.03
CA LYS A 214 22.72 7.34 1.13
C LYS A 214 22.09 6.76 2.39
N ARG A 215 22.92 6.27 3.34
CA ARG A 215 22.43 5.82 4.65
C ARG A 215 22.14 6.99 5.58
N GLU A 216 23.01 8.00 5.55
CA GLU A 216 22.81 9.26 6.28
C GLU A 216 22.33 10.31 5.27
N TYR A 217 21.20 10.92 5.50
CA TYR A 217 20.57 11.85 4.58
C TYR A 217 19.78 12.93 5.34
N THR A 218 19.66 14.08 4.71
CA THR A 218 18.84 15.20 5.17
C THR A 218 17.46 15.17 4.49
N ILE A 219 16.58 16.06 4.93
CA ILE A 219 15.29 16.28 4.28
C ILE A 219 15.47 16.76 2.83
N GLU A 220 16.48 17.60 2.59
CA GLU A 220 16.82 18.10 1.26
C GLU A 220 17.23 16.95 0.33
N ASP A 221 18.04 16.00 0.82
CA ASP A 221 18.41 14.79 0.05
C ASP A 221 17.16 13.97 -0.36
N VAL A 222 16.13 13.91 0.49
CA VAL A 222 14.87 13.22 0.19
C VAL A 222 14.12 13.92 -0.96
N PHE A 223 14.02 15.26 -0.90
CA PHE A 223 13.39 16.03 -1.98
C PHE A 223 14.18 15.94 -3.30
N GLU A 224 15.51 15.95 -3.23
CA GLU A 224 16.36 15.76 -4.41
C GLU A 224 16.18 14.37 -5.03
N ALA A 225 16.08 13.31 -4.22
CA ALA A 225 15.85 11.95 -4.69
C ALA A 225 14.48 11.79 -5.36
N ASP A 226 13.41 12.34 -4.75
CA ASP A 226 12.08 12.36 -5.35
C ASP A 226 12.08 13.11 -6.69
N LYS A 227 12.68 14.32 -6.74
CA LYS A 227 12.78 15.12 -7.96
C LYS A 227 13.56 14.39 -9.06
N ALA A 228 14.71 13.84 -8.72
CA ALA A 228 15.55 13.11 -9.67
C ALA A 228 14.83 11.88 -10.23
N ALA A 229 14.08 11.14 -9.40
CA ALA A 229 13.29 10.02 -9.84
C ALA A 229 12.16 10.45 -10.80
N ARG A 230 11.44 11.53 -10.51
CA ARG A 230 10.42 12.10 -11.41
C ARG A 230 11.02 12.53 -12.75
N GLU A 231 12.15 13.21 -12.73
CA GLU A 231 12.85 13.63 -13.96
C GLU A 231 13.35 12.44 -14.78
N LEU A 232 13.87 11.40 -14.12
CA LEU A 232 14.27 10.14 -14.76
C LEU A 232 13.11 9.51 -15.53
N ILE A 233 11.91 9.51 -14.97
CA ILE A 233 10.74 8.91 -15.60
C ILE A 233 10.21 9.79 -16.73
N ARG A 234 10.12 11.12 -16.56
CA ARG A 234 9.72 12.05 -17.63
C ARG A 234 10.61 11.96 -18.86
N ASN A 235 11.91 11.83 -18.64
CA ASN A 235 12.91 11.78 -19.70
C ASN A 235 13.14 10.36 -20.25
N SER A 236 12.47 9.35 -19.71
CA SER A 236 12.57 7.99 -20.23
C SER A 236 11.82 7.90 -21.55
N GLU A 237 12.46 7.38 -22.60
CA GLU A 237 11.89 7.13 -23.93
C GLU A 237 10.87 5.97 -23.92
N PHE A 238 10.07 5.83 -22.87
CA PHE A 238 8.98 4.88 -22.84
C PHE A 238 7.81 5.43 -23.65
N GLY A 239 7.91 5.23 -24.97
CA GLY A 239 6.71 5.23 -25.83
C GLY A 239 6.21 6.56 -26.35
N ILE A 240 7.05 7.54 -26.67
CA ILE A 240 6.73 8.47 -27.74
C ILE A 240 7.07 7.74 -29.06
N ARG A 241 6.28 6.71 -29.38
CA ARG A 241 6.08 6.31 -30.77
C ARG A 241 4.80 7.03 -31.22
N ASN A 242 5.00 8.11 -31.98
CA ASN A 242 3.98 8.81 -32.78
C ASN A 242 3.18 7.81 -33.59
#